data_0ad9421be7a1fa401a2f5d0d98d28d29
#
_entry.id   0ad9421be7a1fa401a2f5d0d98d28d29
#
_cell.length_a   1.000
_cell.length_b   1.000
_cell.length_c   1.000
_cell.angle_alpha   90.00
_cell.angle_beta   90.00
_cell.angle_gamma   90.00
#
_symmetry.space_group_name_H-M   'P 1'
#
loop_
_entity.id
_entity.type
_entity.pdbx_description
1 polymer ?
#
loop_
_entity_poly.entity_id
_entity_poly.type
_entity_poly.pdbx_seq_one_letter_code
_entity_poly.pdbx_strand_id
1 'polypeptide(L)'
;SAHYLVFDITMFIAVVCFFYCFNGIFLKNDKYWGLRFITPALFLLIFPSIFFTSAGLIATATNYLFPLVAFVIGWYCLEKKGLAWLVLSFPFLILACMQEQFTIFALITFSFYLLKDWFKKKKVNYNYLVGTVLAFIGTVSAMVAPGSAHRNLVETKTWYPGFDKLSLVVKVAKGYMETNRVLFVTSELTIIYLLLITILVLSLLKRHYLASFLSGSVLYTVLSNRLGSTSILTAVQRVIDFQNQQPITKFSFKANLYPITIYAVLLLVITIAIFILFEDKWQATSAIVILAVGYAARMSVSLSPTIYASGLRTFTPLIFSGLIVVIMIYREFIDKIGNRLFQ
;
A
#
# COMPACT_ATOMS: atom_id res chain seq x y z
N SER A 1 -1.59 -23.53 -25.10
CA SER A 1 -0.47 -23.20 -26.01
C SER A 1 0.79 -22.91 -25.19
N ALA A 2 1.97 -23.06 -25.78
CA ALA A 2 3.27 -22.89 -25.09
C ALA A 2 3.42 -21.53 -24.38
N HIS A 3 2.83 -20.47 -24.92
CA HIS A 3 2.90 -19.12 -24.36
C HIS A 3 2.24 -18.99 -22.97
N TYR A 4 1.11 -19.66 -22.75
CA TYR A 4 0.45 -19.65 -21.43
C TYR A 4 1.28 -20.42 -20.40
N LEU A 5 1.88 -21.54 -20.79
CA LEU A 5 2.74 -22.31 -19.90
C LEU A 5 3.96 -21.50 -19.44
N VAL A 6 4.60 -20.76 -20.36
CA VAL A 6 5.73 -19.89 -20.02
C VAL A 6 5.29 -18.80 -19.03
N PHE A 7 4.12 -18.18 -19.25
CA PHE A 7 3.58 -17.19 -18.33
C PHE A 7 3.31 -17.77 -16.93
N ASP A 8 2.67 -18.94 -16.87
CA ASP A 8 2.34 -19.61 -15.61
C ASP A 8 3.60 -19.99 -14.82
N ILE A 9 4.63 -20.52 -15.49
CA ILE A 9 5.92 -20.84 -14.88
C ILE A 9 6.59 -19.54 -14.35
N THR A 10 6.58 -18.49 -15.15
CA THR A 10 7.15 -17.19 -14.74
C THR A 10 6.43 -16.62 -13.52
N MET A 11 5.10 -16.70 -13.50
CA MET A 11 4.28 -16.29 -12.36
C MET A 11 4.62 -17.09 -11.10
N PHE A 12 4.73 -18.42 -11.23
CA PHE A 12 5.09 -19.28 -10.10
C PHE A 12 6.47 -18.90 -9.54
N ILE A 13 7.47 -18.78 -10.40
CA ILE A 13 8.82 -18.37 -9.99
C ILE A 13 8.79 -17.00 -9.32
N ALA A 14 8.08 -16.03 -9.90
CA ALA A 14 7.96 -14.69 -9.34
C ALA A 14 7.35 -14.70 -7.92
N VAL A 15 6.29 -15.48 -7.71
CA VAL A 15 5.64 -15.60 -6.40
C VAL A 15 6.55 -16.29 -5.38
N VAL A 16 7.27 -17.34 -5.76
CA VAL A 16 8.25 -18.01 -4.89
C VAL A 16 9.38 -17.05 -4.50
N CYS A 17 9.95 -16.33 -5.47
CA CYS A 17 10.98 -15.31 -5.22
C CYS A 17 10.46 -14.19 -4.32
N PHE A 18 9.21 -13.75 -4.51
CA PHE A 18 8.57 -12.75 -3.66
C PHE A 18 8.58 -13.20 -2.20
N PHE A 19 8.06 -14.38 -1.88
CA PHE A 19 8.00 -14.85 -0.49
C PHE A 19 9.37 -15.11 0.10
N TYR A 20 10.30 -15.64 -0.68
CA TYR A 20 11.69 -15.82 -0.23
C TYR A 20 12.32 -14.49 0.16
N CYS A 21 12.24 -13.48 -0.70
CA CYS A 21 12.83 -12.17 -0.46
C CYS A 21 12.08 -11.41 0.63
N PHE A 22 10.74 -11.44 0.64
CA PHE A 22 9.91 -10.83 1.67
C PHE A 22 10.24 -11.36 3.07
N ASN A 23 10.29 -12.68 3.21
CA ASN A 23 10.68 -13.32 4.46
C ASN A 23 12.12 -12.97 4.85
N GLY A 24 13.03 -12.87 3.88
CA GLY A 24 14.41 -12.45 4.11
C GLY A 24 14.57 -10.99 4.54
N ILE A 25 13.62 -10.11 4.20
CA ILE A 25 13.58 -8.71 4.68
C ILE A 25 12.96 -8.64 6.08
N PHE A 26 11.74 -9.18 6.22
CA PHE A 26 10.89 -8.91 7.37
C PHE A 26 10.93 -10.00 8.45
N LEU A 27 11.32 -11.25 8.13
CA LEU A 27 11.25 -12.42 9.00
C LEU A 27 12.60 -13.15 9.09
N LYS A 28 13.70 -12.38 9.24
CA LYS A 28 15.09 -12.90 9.23
C LYS A 28 15.38 -13.91 10.36
N ASN A 29 14.77 -13.71 11.54
CA ASN A 29 15.03 -14.54 12.73
C ASN A 29 14.18 -15.82 12.69
N ASP A 30 14.77 -16.95 13.14
CA ASP A 30 14.07 -18.25 13.15
C ASP A 30 12.87 -18.30 14.09
N LYS A 31 12.83 -17.46 15.11
CA LYS A 31 11.62 -17.33 15.97
C LYS A 31 10.35 -16.95 15.20
N TYR A 32 10.48 -16.41 13.96
CA TYR A 32 9.36 -16.06 13.10
C TYR A 32 9.00 -17.15 12.09
N TRP A 33 9.49 -18.38 12.23
CA TRP A 33 9.25 -19.46 11.26
C TRP A 33 7.77 -19.67 10.96
N GLY A 34 6.89 -19.62 11.99
CA GLY A 34 5.46 -19.75 11.83
C GLY A 34 4.86 -18.64 10.93
N LEU A 35 5.35 -17.39 11.07
CA LEU A 35 4.91 -16.29 10.21
C LEU A 35 5.33 -16.49 8.74
N ARG A 36 6.50 -17.11 8.49
CA ARG A 36 6.96 -17.40 7.13
C ARG A 36 5.98 -18.31 6.38
N PHE A 37 5.35 -19.27 7.08
CA PHE A 37 4.34 -20.16 6.49
C PHE A 37 2.97 -19.49 6.34
N ILE A 38 2.61 -18.58 7.26
CA ILE A 38 1.33 -17.88 7.22
C ILE A 38 1.33 -16.75 6.17
N THR A 39 2.48 -16.14 5.88
CA THR A 39 2.58 -15.00 4.96
C THR A 39 1.98 -15.28 3.56
N PRO A 40 2.20 -16.44 2.91
CA PRO A 40 1.54 -16.76 1.64
C PRO A 40 0.01 -16.81 1.74
N ALA A 41 -0.52 -17.39 2.81
CA ALA A 41 -1.97 -17.45 3.02
C ALA A 41 -2.56 -16.04 3.26
N LEU A 42 -1.88 -15.21 4.03
CA LEU A 42 -2.27 -13.79 4.21
C LEU A 42 -2.25 -13.04 2.88
N PHE A 43 -1.21 -13.24 2.06
CA PHE A 43 -1.12 -12.62 0.74
C PHE A 43 -2.32 -13.00 -0.13
N LEU A 44 -2.64 -14.28 -0.24
CA LEU A 44 -3.80 -14.75 -1.02
C LEU A 44 -5.13 -14.23 -0.48
N LEU A 45 -5.24 -14.07 0.84
CA LEU A 45 -6.45 -13.54 1.49
C LEU A 45 -6.69 -12.06 1.17
N ILE A 46 -5.62 -11.26 1.10
CA ILE A 46 -5.73 -9.81 0.98
C ILE A 46 -5.68 -9.29 -0.46
N PHE A 47 -5.04 -10.04 -1.37
CA PHE A 47 -5.02 -9.64 -2.78
C PHE A 47 -6.35 -10.00 -3.45
N PRO A 48 -7.03 -9.03 -4.09
CA PRO A 48 -8.30 -9.28 -4.75
C PRO A 48 -8.21 -10.37 -5.82
N SER A 49 -9.21 -11.21 -5.90
CA SER A 49 -9.26 -12.33 -6.87
C SER A 49 -9.15 -11.88 -8.33
N ILE A 50 -9.50 -10.62 -8.63
CA ILE A 50 -9.36 -10.02 -9.96
C ILE A 50 -7.90 -10.08 -10.48
N PHE A 51 -6.90 -10.16 -9.59
CA PHE A 51 -5.50 -10.35 -9.98
C PHE A 51 -5.24 -11.73 -10.60
N PHE A 52 -6.08 -12.72 -10.31
CA PHE A 52 -5.86 -14.11 -10.67
C PHE A 52 -6.91 -14.66 -11.65
N THR A 53 -8.01 -13.94 -11.88
CA THR A 53 -9.17 -14.47 -12.61
C THR A 53 -9.68 -13.59 -13.76
N SER A 54 -9.17 -12.36 -13.92
CA SER A 54 -9.68 -11.45 -14.93
C SER A 54 -9.18 -11.77 -16.34
N ALA A 55 -9.96 -11.40 -17.36
CA ALA A 55 -9.53 -11.50 -18.76
C ALA A 55 -8.25 -10.71 -19.07
N GLY A 56 -7.94 -9.71 -18.25
CA GLY A 56 -6.70 -8.93 -18.29
C GLY A 56 -5.59 -9.47 -17.40
N LEU A 57 -5.60 -10.75 -17.00
CA LEU A 57 -4.64 -11.35 -16.07
C LEU A 57 -3.18 -11.03 -16.42
N ILE A 58 -2.79 -11.24 -17.68
CA ILE A 58 -1.41 -10.97 -18.14
C ILE A 58 -1.07 -9.48 -17.94
N ALA A 59 -1.93 -8.58 -18.41
CA ALA A 59 -1.71 -7.14 -18.27
C ALA A 59 -1.71 -6.68 -16.81
N THR A 60 -2.58 -7.25 -15.96
CA THR A 60 -2.62 -6.95 -14.54
C THR A 60 -1.38 -7.47 -13.82
N ALA A 61 -0.95 -8.69 -14.11
CA ALA A 61 0.25 -9.27 -13.52
C ALA A 61 1.51 -8.48 -13.94
N THR A 62 1.67 -8.18 -15.23
CA THR A 62 2.84 -7.47 -15.73
C THR A 62 2.93 -6.03 -15.23
N ASN A 63 1.79 -5.35 -15.07
CA ASN A 63 1.77 -3.95 -14.65
C ASN A 63 1.76 -3.73 -13.13
N TYR A 64 1.37 -4.73 -12.33
CA TYR A 64 1.22 -4.55 -10.89
C TYR A 64 1.96 -5.61 -10.06
N LEU A 65 1.83 -6.91 -10.42
CA LEU A 65 2.45 -7.97 -9.63
C LEU A 65 3.95 -8.09 -9.89
N PHE A 66 4.39 -8.10 -11.14
CA PHE A 66 5.82 -8.17 -11.46
C PHE A 66 6.62 -6.95 -10.96
N PRO A 67 6.14 -5.69 -11.06
CA PRO A 67 6.79 -4.57 -10.41
C PRO A 67 6.84 -4.69 -8.88
N LEU A 68 5.80 -5.22 -8.23
CA LEU A 68 5.83 -5.52 -6.80
C LEU A 68 6.91 -6.55 -6.46
N VAL A 69 6.96 -7.66 -7.20
CA VAL A 69 7.97 -8.72 -7.01
C VAL A 69 9.37 -8.16 -7.22
N ALA A 70 9.57 -7.41 -8.30
CA ALA A 70 10.85 -6.78 -8.61
C ALA A 70 11.27 -5.80 -7.51
N PHE A 71 10.34 -4.97 -7.00
CA PHE A 71 10.61 -4.09 -5.87
C PHE A 71 11.10 -4.86 -4.64
N VAL A 72 10.43 -5.96 -4.29
CA VAL A 72 10.80 -6.77 -3.11
C VAL A 72 12.14 -7.46 -3.30
N ILE A 73 12.43 -8.00 -4.49
CA ILE A 73 13.74 -8.57 -4.80
C ILE A 73 14.84 -7.51 -4.72
N GLY A 74 14.63 -6.35 -5.35
CA GLY A 74 15.57 -5.23 -5.32
C GLY A 74 15.83 -4.76 -3.89
N TRP A 75 14.78 -4.60 -3.07
CA TRP A 75 14.91 -4.26 -1.66
C TRP A 75 15.70 -5.33 -0.87
N TYR A 76 15.39 -6.61 -1.08
CA TYR A 76 16.13 -7.70 -0.47
C TYR A 76 17.63 -7.66 -0.80
N CYS A 77 17.98 -7.37 -2.05
CA CYS A 77 19.36 -7.21 -2.48
C CYS A 77 20.04 -6.02 -1.78
N LEU A 78 19.34 -4.88 -1.61
CA LEU A 78 19.87 -3.72 -0.86
C LEU A 78 20.08 -4.02 0.64
N GLU A 79 19.33 -4.98 1.23
CA GLU A 79 19.52 -5.42 2.62
C GLU A 79 20.77 -6.30 2.82
N LYS A 80 21.31 -6.85 1.73
CA LYS A 80 22.51 -7.68 1.77
C LYS A 80 23.77 -6.83 1.71
N LYS A 81 24.86 -7.37 2.22
CA LYS A 81 26.19 -6.74 2.15
C LYS A 81 26.95 -7.21 0.91
N GLY A 82 27.72 -6.31 0.33
CA GLY A 82 28.62 -6.60 -0.79
C GLY A 82 28.16 -6.01 -2.13
N LEU A 83 29.15 -5.69 -2.96
CA LEU A 83 28.93 -5.02 -4.25
C LEU A 83 28.07 -5.86 -5.21
N ALA A 84 28.23 -7.18 -5.21
CA ALA A 84 27.46 -8.07 -6.07
C ALA A 84 25.95 -7.96 -5.83
N TRP A 85 25.52 -7.88 -4.57
CA TRP A 85 24.12 -7.69 -4.22
C TRP A 85 23.62 -6.29 -4.60
N LEU A 86 24.44 -5.28 -4.42
CA LEU A 86 24.10 -3.92 -4.85
C LEU A 86 23.89 -3.88 -6.36
N VAL A 87 24.81 -4.44 -7.15
CA VAL A 87 24.69 -4.51 -8.61
C VAL A 87 23.45 -5.31 -9.02
N LEU A 88 23.18 -6.44 -8.36
CA LEU A 88 22.00 -7.26 -8.63
C LEU A 88 20.69 -6.52 -8.32
N SER A 89 20.69 -5.55 -7.41
CA SER A 89 19.49 -4.75 -7.11
C SER A 89 19.03 -3.87 -8.28
N PHE A 90 19.95 -3.43 -9.16
CA PHE A 90 19.67 -2.46 -10.23
C PHE A 90 18.59 -2.94 -11.21
N PRO A 91 18.70 -4.10 -11.88
CA PRO A 91 17.71 -4.53 -12.86
C PRO A 91 16.32 -4.67 -12.23
N PHE A 92 16.24 -5.15 -10.99
CA PHE A 92 14.96 -5.31 -10.29
C PHE A 92 14.36 -3.97 -9.88
N LEU A 93 15.15 -3.03 -9.36
CA LEU A 93 14.65 -1.70 -9.02
C LEU A 93 14.26 -0.89 -10.25
N ILE A 94 15.01 -1.01 -11.35
CA ILE A 94 14.65 -0.38 -12.63
C ILE A 94 13.31 -0.94 -13.11
N LEU A 95 13.14 -2.27 -13.12
CA LEU A 95 11.88 -2.90 -13.51
C LEU A 95 10.70 -2.45 -12.61
N ALA A 96 10.90 -2.39 -11.30
CA ALA A 96 9.89 -1.88 -10.38
C ALA A 96 9.52 -0.42 -10.69
N CYS A 97 10.53 0.42 -10.98
CA CYS A 97 10.36 1.83 -11.26
C CYS A 97 9.80 2.13 -12.67
N MET A 98 9.61 1.13 -13.52
CA MET A 98 8.81 1.30 -14.75
C MET A 98 7.31 1.48 -14.46
N GLN A 99 6.86 1.15 -13.25
CA GLN A 99 5.49 1.37 -12.80
C GLN A 99 5.44 2.56 -11.83
N GLU A 100 4.69 3.61 -12.20
CA GLU A 100 4.66 4.91 -11.54
C GLU A 100 4.39 4.85 -10.02
N GLN A 101 3.49 3.97 -9.57
CA GLN A 101 3.18 3.82 -8.15
C GLN A 101 4.33 3.21 -7.35
N PHE A 102 5.05 2.21 -7.93
CA PHE A 102 6.20 1.59 -7.27
C PHE A 102 7.42 2.50 -7.26
N THR A 103 7.54 3.40 -8.23
CA THR A 103 8.57 4.45 -8.22
C THR A 103 8.40 5.36 -6.99
N ILE A 104 7.18 5.84 -6.74
CA ILE A 104 6.86 6.67 -5.57
C ILE A 104 7.03 5.88 -4.28
N PHE A 105 6.57 4.62 -4.27
CA PHE A 105 6.73 3.72 -3.14
C PHE A 105 8.21 3.53 -2.78
N ALA A 106 9.05 3.22 -3.77
CA ALA A 106 10.49 3.04 -3.61
C ALA A 106 11.17 4.33 -3.12
N LEU A 107 10.87 5.47 -3.77
CA LEU A 107 11.46 6.76 -3.44
C LEU A 107 11.24 7.13 -1.98
N ILE A 108 10.00 7.09 -1.52
CA ILE A 108 9.68 7.50 -0.14
C ILE A 108 10.21 6.45 0.86
N THR A 109 10.08 5.15 0.55
CA THR A 109 10.55 4.07 1.44
C THR A 109 12.07 4.15 1.64
N PHE A 110 12.85 4.20 0.58
CA PHE A 110 14.31 4.21 0.70
C PHE A 110 14.83 5.53 1.29
N SER A 111 14.21 6.66 0.95
CA SER A 111 14.51 7.95 1.60
C SER A 111 14.25 7.90 3.10
N PHE A 112 13.14 7.31 3.52
CA PHE A 112 12.82 7.16 4.94
C PHE A 112 13.85 6.27 5.67
N TYR A 113 14.22 5.12 5.11
CA TYR A 113 15.21 4.24 5.73
C TYR A 113 16.62 4.86 5.74
N LEU A 114 16.98 5.63 4.70
CA LEU A 114 18.21 6.41 4.66
C LEU A 114 18.26 7.43 5.80
N LEU A 115 17.20 8.21 5.97
CA LEU A 115 17.07 9.18 7.07
C LEU A 115 17.07 8.50 8.44
N LYS A 116 16.30 7.40 8.58
CA LYS A 116 16.25 6.63 9.83
C LYS A 116 17.63 6.11 10.24
N ASP A 117 18.39 5.54 9.30
CA ASP A 117 19.75 5.08 9.57
C ASP A 117 20.69 6.24 9.92
N TRP A 118 20.56 7.36 9.24
CA TRP A 118 21.35 8.56 9.56
C TRP A 118 21.05 9.09 10.97
N PHE A 119 19.77 9.19 11.36
CA PHE A 119 19.40 9.64 12.71
C PHE A 119 19.84 8.67 13.80
N LYS A 120 19.66 7.35 13.59
CA LYS A 120 20.00 6.32 14.58
C LYS A 120 21.51 6.06 14.69
N LYS A 121 22.18 5.88 13.54
CA LYS A 121 23.55 5.36 13.47
C LYS A 121 24.58 6.46 13.18
N LYS A 122 24.13 7.68 12.84
CA LYS A 122 24.98 8.79 12.37
C LYS A 122 25.84 8.40 11.15
N LYS A 123 25.38 7.43 10.36
CA LYS A 123 26.05 6.92 9.15
C LYS A 123 25.09 6.87 7.99
N VAL A 124 25.56 7.25 6.81
CA VAL A 124 24.81 7.13 5.56
C VAL A 124 24.83 5.66 5.13
N ASN A 125 23.64 5.11 4.88
CA ASN A 125 23.50 3.79 4.28
C ASN A 125 23.53 3.93 2.76
N TYR A 126 24.69 3.64 2.14
CA TYR A 126 24.88 3.79 0.70
C TYR A 126 23.92 2.93 -0.15
N ASN A 127 23.50 1.77 0.35
CA ASN A 127 22.53 0.94 -0.36
C ASN A 127 21.18 1.65 -0.49
N TYR A 128 20.68 2.25 0.60
CA TYR A 128 19.45 3.03 0.53
C TYR A 128 19.61 4.33 -0.25
N LEU A 129 20.80 4.94 -0.23
CA LEU A 129 21.08 6.10 -1.07
C LEU A 129 20.96 5.74 -2.55
N VAL A 130 21.57 4.64 -2.98
CA VAL A 130 21.45 4.13 -4.35
C VAL A 130 20.00 3.83 -4.70
N GLY A 131 19.26 3.12 -3.83
CA GLY A 131 17.83 2.87 -4.03
C GLY A 131 17.00 4.14 -4.21
N THR A 132 17.29 5.17 -3.39
CA THR A 132 16.64 6.50 -3.47
C THR A 132 16.95 7.19 -4.81
N VAL A 133 18.21 7.17 -5.24
CA VAL A 133 18.64 7.79 -6.51
C VAL A 133 17.98 7.09 -7.71
N LEU A 134 17.96 5.75 -7.73
CA LEU A 134 17.30 4.98 -8.80
C LEU A 134 15.79 5.29 -8.85
N ALA A 135 15.13 5.33 -7.69
CA ALA A 135 13.71 5.65 -7.64
C ALA A 135 13.43 7.12 -8.05
N PHE A 136 14.31 8.05 -7.71
CA PHE A 136 14.22 9.45 -8.16
C PHE A 136 14.35 9.55 -9.68
N ILE A 137 15.33 8.88 -10.28
CA ILE A 137 15.50 8.81 -11.75
C ILE A 137 14.25 8.21 -12.40
N GLY A 138 13.69 7.12 -11.83
CA GLY A 138 12.44 6.53 -12.30
C GLY A 138 11.27 7.50 -12.23
N THR A 139 11.15 8.29 -11.16
CA THR A 139 10.10 9.32 -11.01
C THR A 139 10.21 10.38 -12.12
N VAL A 140 11.40 10.90 -12.33
CA VAL A 140 11.66 11.91 -13.39
C VAL A 140 11.36 11.30 -14.77
N SER A 141 11.82 10.07 -15.02
CA SER A 141 11.57 9.36 -16.28
C SER A 141 10.07 9.20 -16.56
N ALA A 142 9.28 8.80 -15.55
CA ALA A 142 7.82 8.67 -15.68
C ALA A 142 7.13 10.00 -16.02
N MET A 143 7.62 11.12 -15.45
CA MET A 143 7.05 12.45 -15.67
C MET A 143 7.34 13.00 -17.08
N VAL A 144 8.53 12.71 -17.64
CA VAL A 144 8.97 13.25 -18.93
C VAL A 144 8.74 12.30 -20.10
N ALA A 145 8.24 11.08 -19.86
CA ALA A 145 8.04 10.08 -20.90
C ALA A 145 6.99 10.54 -21.95
N PRO A 146 7.34 10.65 -23.24
CA PRO A 146 6.41 11.10 -24.29
C PRO A 146 5.15 10.24 -24.38
N GLY A 147 5.28 8.93 -24.14
CA GLY A 147 4.16 7.97 -24.11
C GLY A 147 3.13 8.27 -23.03
N SER A 148 3.55 8.83 -21.89
CA SER A 148 2.65 9.21 -20.79
C SER A 148 1.72 10.36 -21.20
N ALA A 149 2.23 11.35 -21.93
CA ALA A 149 1.43 12.46 -22.43
C ALA A 149 0.38 12.00 -23.47
N HIS A 150 0.79 11.16 -24.42
CA HIS A 150 -0.12 10.61 -25.42
C HIS A 150 -1.20 9.74 -24.80
N ARG A 151 -0.82 8.84 -23.88
CA ARG A 151 -1.74 7.99 -23.12
C ARG A 151 -2.76 8.84 -22.37
N ASN A 152 -2.32 9.90 -21.68
CA ASN A 152 -3.19 10.79 -20.92
C ASN A 152 -4.25 11.46 -21.81
N LEU A 153 -3.90 11.88 -23.04
CA LEU A 153 -4.87 12.45 -24.00
C LEU A 153 -5.93 11.44 -24.42
N VAL A 154 -5.53 10.21 -24.74
CA VAL A 154 -6.46 9.14 -25.13
C VAL A 154 -7.36 8.74 -23.95
N GLU A 155 -6.78 8.53 -22.77
CA GLU A 155 -7.51 8.14 -21.56
C GLU A 155 -8.47 9.24 -21.09
N THR A 156 -8.10 10.53 -21.22
CA THR A 156 -8.98 11.66 -20.91
C THR A 156 -10.24 11.65 -21.79
N LYS A 157 -10.10 11.36 -23.08
CA LYS A 157 -11.25 11.29 -23.99
C LYS A 157 -12.15 10.08 -23.68
N THR A 158 -11.56 8.96 -23.30
CA THR A 158 -12.25 7.67 -23.13
C THR A 158 -12.88 7.52 -21.74
N TRP A 159 -12.13 7.82 -20.69
CA TRP A 159 -12.52 7.47 -19.33
C TRP A 159 -12.99 8.66 -18.50
N TYR A 160 -12.47 9.86 -18.75
CA TYR A 160 -12.80 11.04 -17.96
C TYR A 160 -12.78 12.33 -18.80
N PRO A 161 -13.79 12.56 -19.64
CA PRO A 161 -13.88 13.80 -20.43
C PRO A 161 -13.79 15.05 -19.55
N GLY A 162 -12.86 15.95 -19.88
CA GLY A 162 -12.63 17.19 -19.12
C GLY A 162 -11.70 17.06 -17.90
N PHE A 163 -11.01 15.92 -17.72
CA PHE A 163 -10.02 15.74 -16.66
C PHE A 163 -8.87 16.75 -16.74
N ASP A 164 -8.46 17.11 -17.92
CA ASP A 164 -7.44 18.13 -18.23
C ASP A 164 -7.79 19.52 -17.66
N LYS A 165 -9.07 19.85 -17.59
CA LYS A 165 -9.59 21.12 -17.06
C LYS A 165 -9.62 21.20 -15.53
N LEU A 166 -9.41 20.07 -14.84
CA LEU A 166 -9.41 20.04 -13.38
C LEU A 166 -8.10 20.60 -12.84
N SER A 167 -8.19 21.44 -11.81
CA SER A 167 -7.00 21.86 -11.06
C SER A 167 -6.37 20.69 -10.32
N LEU A 168 -5.05 20.78 -10.03
CA LEU A 168 -4.32 19.75 -9.27
C LEU A 168 -4.99 19.43 -7.92
N VAL A 169 -5.45 20.46 -7.22
CA VAL A 169 -6.12 20.31 -5.92
C VAL A 169 -7.40 19.48 -6.06
N VAL A 170 -8.20 19.72 -7.10
CA VAL A 170 -9.43 18.95 -7.36
C VAL A 170 -9.10 17.50 -7.75
N LYS A 171 -8.08 17.26 -8.55
CA LYS A 171 -7.61 15.91 -8.89
C LYS A 171 -7.21 15.13 -7.64
N VAL A 172 -6.40 15.72 -6.77
CA VAL A 172 -5.98 15.12 -5.50
C VAL A 172 -7.17 14.89 -4.57
N ALA A 173 -8.10 15.85 -4.46
CA ALA A 173 -9.30 15.70 -3.64
C ALA A 173 -10.20 14.55 -4.14
N LYS A 174 -10.40 14.43 -5.45
CA LYS A 174 -11.14 13.29 -6.04
C LYS A 174 -10.43 11.95 -5.78
N GLY A 175 -9.10 11.90 -5.90
CA GLY A 175 -8.31 10.71 -5.55
C GLY A 175 -8.42 10.34 -4.09
N TYR A 176 -8.38 11.32 -3.19
CA TYR A 176 -8.59 11.10 -1.77
C TYR A 176 -9.97 10.51 -1.47
N MET A 177 -11.01 11.10 -2.06
CA MET A 177 -12.38 10.61 -1.92
C MET A 177 -12.53 9.17 -2.42
N GLU A 178 -12.04 8.87 -3.62
CA GLU A 178 -12.13 7.53 -4.21
C GLU A 178 -11.32 6.49 -3.42
N THR A 179 -10.09 6.83 -3.02
CA THR A 179 -9.25 5.92 -2.24
C THR A 179 -9.90 5.53 -0.92
N ASN A 180 -10.45 6.50 -0.20
CA ASN A 180 -11.11 6.25 1.08
C ASN A 180 -12.51 5.62 0.93
N ARG A 181 -13.22 5.92 -0.15
CA ARG A 181 -14.46 5.23 -0.49
C ARG A 181 -14.23 3.73 -0.63
N VAL A 182 -13.19 3.34 -1.37
CA VAL A 182 -12.83 1.92 -1.56
C VAL A 182 -12.35 1.30 -0.25
N LEU A 183 -11.59 2.02 0.57
CA LEU A 183 -11.10 1.50 1.86
C LEU A 183 -12.22 1.27 2.87
N PHE A 184 -13.12 2.23 3.04
CA PHE A 184 -14.03 2.26 4.19
C PHE A 184 -15.50 2.03 3.83
N VAL A 185 -15.93 2.40 2.63
CA VAL A 185 -17.36 2.38 2.25
C VAL A 185 -17.70 1.15 1.42
N THR A 186 -16.99 0.88 0.31
CA THR A 186 -17.26 -0.32 -0.50
C THR A 186 -16.76 -1.58 0.17
N SER A 187 -15.78 -1.43 1.06
CA SER A 187 -15.23 -2.53 1.86
C SER A 187 -14.69 -3.70 1.00
N GLU A 188 -14.23 -3.42 -0.20
CA GLU A 188 -13.73 -4.42 -1.15
C GLU A 188 -12.32 -4.92 -0.78
N LEU A 189 -11.57 -4.13 0.03
CA LEU A 189 -10.21 -4.44 0.40
C LEU A 189 -10.14 -5.21 1.72
N THR A 190 -9.89 -6.50 1.65
CA THR A 190 -9.74 -7.37 2.82
C THR A 190 -8.64 -6.91 3.77
N ILE A 191 -7.61 -6.22 3.25
CA ILE A 191 -6.48 -5.75 4.05
C ILE A 191 -6.89 -4.81 5.20
N ILE A 192 -7.93 -3.97 5.01
CA ILE A 192 -8.36 -3.07 6.07
C ILE A 192 -8.94 -3.83 7.27
N TYR A 193 -9.73 -4.89 7.01
CA TYR A 193 -10.26 -5.74 8.06
C TYR A 193 -9.14 -6.50 8.77
N LEU A 194 -8.22 -7.10 8.01
CA LEU A 194 -7.09 -7.81 8.57
C LEU A 194 -6.24 -6.90 9.47
N LEU A 195 -5.95 -5.69 9.02
CA LEU A 195 -5.19 -4.70 9.78
C LEU A 195 -5.90 -4.32 11.09
N LEU A 196 -7.19 -3.96 11.01
CA LEU A 196 -7.99 -3.55 12.17
C LEU A 196 -8.17 -4.69 13.18
N ILE A 197 -8.46 -5.91 12.71
CA ILE A 197 -8.58 -7.10 13.57
C ILE A 197 -7.22 -7.40 14.22
N THR A 198 -6.12 -7.33 13.48
CA THR A 198 -4.77 -7.54 14.02
C THR A 198 -4.46 -6.52 15.11
N ILE A 199 -4.71 -5.23 14.89
CA ILE A 199 -4.51 -4.19 15.91
C ILE A 199 -5.41 -4.47 17.12
N LEU A 200 -6.71 -4.75 16.92
CA LEU A 200 -7.66 -5.01 17.99
C LEU A 200 -7.24 -6.19 18.86
N VAL A 201 -6.99 -7.35 18.26
CA VAL A 201 -6.65 -8.59 18.98
C VAL A 201 -5.33 -8.44 19.73
N LEU A 202 -4.28 -7.95 19.05
CA LEU A 202 -2.96 -7.86 19.65
C LEU A 202 -2.87 -6.73 20.70
N SER A 203 -3.64 -5.66 20.57
CA SER A 203 -3.73 -4.63 21.59
C SER A 203 -4.49 -5.11 22.83
N LEU A 204 -5.53 -5.95 22.68
CA LEU A 204 -6.20 -6.61 23.82
C LEU A 204 -5.22 -7.54 24.54
N LEU A 205 -4.49 -8.37 23.83
CA LEU A 205 -3.50 -9.28 24.42
C LEU A 205 -2.35 -8.54 25.12
N LYS A 206 -1.97 -7.36 24.61
CA LYS A 206 -0.97 -6.47 25.23
C LYS A 206 -1.55 -5.58 26.34
N ARG A 207 -2.86 -5.59 26.58
CA ARG A 207 -3.59 -4.70 27.49
C ARG A 207 -3.48 -3.21 27.14
N HIS A 208 -3.32 -2.89 25.85
CA HIS A 208 -3.40 -1.52 25.34
C HIS A 208 -4.85 -1.15 25.01
N TYR A 209 -5.68 -0.98 26.03
CA TYR A 209 -7.14 -0.81 25.89
C TYR A 209 -7.55 0.36 25.01
N LEU A 210 -6.76 1.46 25.02
CA LEU A 210 -7.04 2.60 24.13
C LEU A 210 -6.87 2.21 22.65
N ALA A 211 -5.80 1.51 22.28
CA ALA A 211 -5.60 1.04 20.91
C ALA A 211 -6.68 0.04 20.49
N SER A 212 -7.12 -0.83 21.44
CA SER A 212 -8.24 -1.76 21.21
C SER A 212 -9.55 -1.02 20.95
N PHE A 213 -9.86 -0.01 21.76
CA PHE A 213 -11.05 0.80 21.59
C PHE A 213 -11.05 1.56 20.25
N LEU A 214 -9.93 2.19 19.91
CA LEU A 214 -9.76 2.94 18.66
C LEU A 214 -9.92 2.03 17.44
N SER A 215 -9.21 0.91 17.39
CA SER A 215 -9.30 -0.03 16.25
C SER A 215 -10.67 -0.72 16.19
N GLY A 216 -11.25 -1.07 17.35
CA GLY A 216 -12.59 -1.66 17.45
C GLY A 216 -13.69 -0.71 16.96
N SER A 217 -13.60 0.58 17.29
CA SER A 217 -14.58 1.58 16.83
C SER A 217 -14.54 1.78 15.31
N VAL A 218 -13.34 1.81 14.71
CA VAL A 218 -13.21 1.86 13.23
C VAL A 218 -13.75 0.58 12.61
N LEU A 219 -13.37 -0.59 13.13
CA LEU A 219 -13.84 -1.89 12.64
C LEU A 219 -15.37 -1.99 12.72
N TYR A 220 -15.96 -1.59 13.84
CA TYR A 220 -17.42 -1.53 14.02
C TYR A 220 -18.07 -0.63 12.97
N THR A 221 -17.52 0.57 12.73
CA THR A 221 -18.04 1.54 11.76
C THR A 221 -18.04 0.96 10.34
N VAL A 222 -16.95 0.30 9.94
CA VAL A 222 -16.82 -0.32 8.60
C VAL A 222 -17.74 -1.54 8.46
N LEU A 223 -17.81 -2.40 9.48
CA LEU A 223 -18.67 -3.60 9.46
C LEU A 223 -20.15 -3.23 9.47
N SER A 224 -20.57 -2.25 10.29
CA SER A 224 -21.95 -1.76 10.35
C SER A 224 -22.41 -1.27 8.97
N ASN A 225 -21.56 -0.52 8.27
CA ASN A 225 -21.87 -0.07 6.91
C ASN A 225 -22.02 -1.26 5.94
N ARG A 226 -21.14 -2.24 6.02
CA ARG A 226 -21.18 -3.44 5.16
C ARG A 226 -22.43 -4.30 5.41
N LEU A 227 -22.88 -4.39 6.65
CA LEU A 227 -24.08 -5.13 7.04
C LEU A 227 -25.39 -4.37 6.79
N GLY A 228 -25.32 -3.20 6.14
CA GLY A 228 -26.49 -2.39 5.81
C GLY A 228 -27.09 -1.63 6.99
N SER A 229 -26.40 -1.60 8.13
CA SER A 229 -26.84 -0.82 9.29
C SER A 229 -26.56 0.67 9.08
N THR A 230 -27.44 1.52 9.65
CA THR A 230 -27.20 2.97 9.60
C THR A 230 -25.92 3.32 10.36
N SER A 231 -24.96 3.90 9.67
CA SER A 231 -23.66 4.27 10.21
C SER A 231 -23.22 5.64 9.69
N ILE A 232 -22.18 6.19 10.28
CA ILE A 232 -21.56 7.42 9.78
C ILE A 232 -21.12 7.29 8.31
N LEU A 233 -20.69 6.10 7.89
CA LEU A 233 -20.32 5.81 6.50
C LEU A 233 -21.52 5.76 5.56
N THR A 234 -22.71 5.38 6.04
CA THR A 234 -23.95 5.46 5.26
C THR A 234 -24.28 6.92 4.91
N ALA A 235 -24.07 7.85 5.85
CA ALA A 235 -24.21 9.28 5.57
C ALA A 235 -23.15 9.78 4.58
N VAL A 236 -21.91 9.33 4.71
CA VAL A 236 -20.83 9.61 3.74
C VAL A 236 -21.22 9.12 2.34
N GLN A 237 -21.73 7.89 2.23
CA GLN A 237 -22.16 7.32 0.95
C GLN A 237 -23.27 8.16 0.28
N ARG A 238 -24.25 8.60 1.05
CA ARG A 238 -25.32 9.48 0.51
C ARG A 238 -24.79 10.78 -0.07
N VAL A 239 -23.79 11.39 0.57
CA VAL A 239 -23.15 12.61 0.04
C VAL A 239 -22.39 12.30 -1.25
N ILE A 240 -21.68 11.17 -1.31
CA ILE A 240 -20.97 10.74 -2.51
C ILE A 240 -21.94 10.48 -3.66
N ASP A 241 -23.04 9.75 -3.40
CA ASP A 241 -24.06 9.44 -4.41
C ASP A 241 -24.71 10.71 -4.96
N PHE A 242 -25.01 11.68 -4.09
CA PHE A 242 -25.50 12.99 -4.51
C PHE A 242 -24.47 13.73 -5.39
N GLN A 243 -23.19 13.71 -5.04
CA GLN A 243 -22.13 14.33 -5.82
C GLN A 243 -21.90 13.63 -7.19
N ASN A 244 -22.08 12.31 -7.24
CA ASN A 244 -21.96 11.55 -8.49
C ASN A 244 -23.07 11.85 -9.50
N GLN A 245 -24.20 12.42 -9.06
CA GLN A 245 -25.27 12.93 -9.94
C GLN A 245 -24.89 14.28 -10.57
N GLN A 246 -23.87 14.97 -10.05
CA GLN A 246 -23.39 16.23 -10.62
C GLN A 246 -22.41 15.96 -11.79
N PRO A 247 -22.24 16.94 -12.71
CA PRO A 247 -21.25 16.81 -13.77
C PRO A 247 -19.86 16.46 -13.22
N ILE A 248 -19.19 15.50 -13.83
CA ILE A 248 -17.88 14.96 -13.38
C ILE A 248 -16.83 16.06 -13.15
N THR A 249 -16.92 17.16 -13.91
CA THR A 249 -16.01 18.31 -13.79
C THR A 249 -16.30 19.23 -12.61
N LYS A 250 -17.49 19.13 -11.99
CA LYS A 250 -17.84 19.92 -10.80
C LYS A 250 -17.36 19.20 -9.53
N PHE A 251 -16.65 19.91 -8.69
CA PHE A 251 -16.26 19.48 -7.36
C PHE A 251 -16.42 20.62 -6.38
N SER A 252 -17.25 20.43 -5.36
CA SER A 252 -17.46 21.41 -4.30
C SER A 252 -16.81 20.93 -3.00
N PHE A 253 -15.77 21.60 -2.53
CA PHE A 253 -15.13 21.31 -1.25
C PHE A 253 -16.12 21.43 -0.08
N LYS A 254 -17.01 22.44 -0.10
CA LYS A 254 -18.03 22.64 0.94
C LYS A 254 -18.97 21.43 1.04
N ALA A 255 -19.43 20.91 -0.10
CA ALA A 255 -20.32 19.74 -0.11
C ALA A 255 -19.60 18.45 0.29
N ASN A 256 -18.30 18.33 0.02
CA ASN A 256 -17.48 17.16 0.36
C ASN A 256 -16.77 17.30 1.73
N LEU A 257 -16.96 18.37 2.47
CA LEU A 257 -16.28 18.60 3.75
C LEU A 257 -16.55 17.46 4.74
N TYR A 258 -17.80 17.02 4.84
CA TYR A 258 -18.17 15.94 5.74
C TYR A 258 -17.45 14.61 5.43
N PRO A 259 -17.51 14.03 4.20
CA PRO A 259 -16.73 12.85 3.86
C PRO A 259 -15.22 13.03 4.06
N ILE A 260 -14.66 14.17 3.65
CA ILE A 260 -13.23 14.46 3.80
C ILE A 260 -12.81 14.38 5.27
N THR A 261 -13.61 15.02 6.16
CA THR A 261 -13.31 15.02 7.60
C THR A 261 -13.44 13.63 8.20
N ILE A 262 -14.51 12.90 7.89
CA ILE A 262 -14.71 11.54 8.43
C ILE A 262 -13.56 10.63 8.01
N TYR A 263 -13.15 10.63 6.75
CA TYR A 263 -12.03 9.84 6.28
C TYR A 263 -10.71 10.23 6.96
N ALA A 264 -10.45 11.53 7.14
CA ALA A 264 -9.26 12.01 7.85
C ALA A 264 -9.25 11.51 9.31
N VAL A 265 -10.40 11.56 10.00
CA VAL A 265 -10.53 11.04 11.37
C VAL A 265 -10.27 9.53 11.42
N LEU A 266 -10.84 8.74 10.51
CA LEU A 266 -10.63 7.29 10.48
C LEU A 266 -9.13 6.95 10.25
N LEU A 267 -8.47 7.61 9.32
CA LEU A 267 -7.04 7.43 9.07
C LEU A 267 -6.20 7.83 10.28
N LEU A 268 -6.53 8.94 10.93
CA LEU A 268 -5.85 9.40 12.15
C LEU A 268 -6.02 8.41 13.30
N VAL A 269 -7.22 7.90 13.51
CA VAL A 269 -7.53 6.92 14.58
C VAL A 269 -6.71 5.63 14.36
N ILE A 270 -6.64 5.12 13.12
CA ILE A 270 -5.80 3.95 12.78
C ILE A 270 -4.33 4.24 13.06
N THR A 271 -3.85 5.42 12.67
CA THR A 271 -2.45 5.84 12.88
C THR A 271 -2.11 5.88 14.37
N ILE A 272 -2.98 6.48 15.19
CA ILE A 272 -2.81 6.54 16.65
C ILE A 272 -2.83 5.14 17.26
N ALA A 273 -3.75 4.26 16.84
CA ALA A 273 -3.82 2.88 17.33
C ALA A 273 -2.53 2.11 17.04
N ILE A 274 -1.98 2.25 15.83
CA ILE A 274 -0.67 1.66 15.47
C ILE A 274 0.44 2.24 16.34
N PHE A 275 0.49 3.56 16.54
CA PHE A 275 1.54 4.20 17.32
C PHE A 275 1.56 3.74 18.79
N ILE A 276 0.39 3.53 19.38
CA ILE A 276 0.24 3.04 20.77
C ILE A 276 0.67 1.58 20.88
N LEU A 277 0.42 0.76 19.86
CA LEU A 277 0.64 -0.68 19.89
C LEU A 277 2.13 -1.07 19.99
N PHE A 278 3.02 -0.30 19.38
CA PHE A 278 4.46 -0.55 19.38
C PHE A 278 5.15 0.07 20.60
N GLU A 279 6.05 -0.71 21.23
CA GLU A 279 6.91 -0.23 22.33
C GLU A 279 8.05 0.65 21.78
N ASP A 280 8.75 0.17 20.75
CA ASP A 280 9.77 0.95 20.04
C ASP A 280 9.11 1.99 19.09
N LYS A 281 9.26 3.26 19.43
CA LYS A 281 8.70 4.36 18.65
C LYS A 281 9.26 4.45 17.23
N TRP A 282 10.48 3.98 16.98
CA TRP A 282 11.02 3.89 15.62
C TRP A 282 10.36 2.78 14.79
N GLN A 283 9.97 1.67 15.43
CA GLN A 283 9.17 0.65 14.75
C GLN A 283 7.75 1.15 14.47
N ALA A 284 7.12 1.82 15.44
CA ALA A 284 5.83 2.49 15.25
C ALA A 284 5.88 3.46 14.07
N THR A 285 6.86 4.37 14.07
CA THR A 285 7.04 5.34 12.98
C THR A 285 7.27 4.63 11.64
N SER A 286 8.08 3.56 11.63
CA SER A 286 8.31 2.79 10.39
C SER A 286 7.02 2.15 9.86
N ALA A 287 6.18 1.60 10.72
CA ALA A 287 4.89 1.02 10.33
C ALA A 287 3.95 2.08 9.76
N ILE A 288 3.85 3.24 10.41
CA ILE A 288 3.03 4.37 9.97
C ILE A 288 3.54 4.92 8.62
N VAL A 289 4.85 5.11 8.48
CA VAL A 289 5.45 5.61 7.23
C VAL A 289 5.21 4.62 6.09
N ILE A 290 5.41 3.31 6.29
CA ILE A 290 5.14 2.31 5.25
C ILE A 290 3.67 2.35 4.82
N LEU A 291 2.74 2.50 5.76
CA LEU A 291 1.32 2.62 5.42
C LEU A 291 1.03 3.90 4.62
N ALA A 292 1.61 5.02 5.06
CA ALA A 292 1.50 6.30 4.38
C ALA A 292 2.12 6.27 2.96
N VAL A 293 3.23 5.53 2.77
CA VAL A 293 3.86 5.32 1.47
C VAL A 293 2.94 4.56 0.51
N GLY A 294 2.33 3.46 0.98
CA GLY A 294 1.35 2.73 0.17
C GLY A 294 0.14 3.59 -0.19
N TYR A 295 -0.31 4.41 0.75
CA TYR A 295 -1.39 5.38 0.53
C TYR A 295 -0.98 6.46 -0.49
N ALA A 296 0.22 7.04 -0.36
CA ALA A 296 0.74 8.05 -1.29
C ALA A 296 0.92 7.47 -2.71
N ALA A 297 1.42 6.23 -2.81
CA ALA A 297 1.53 5.53 -4.08
C ALA A 297 0.15 5.29 -4.74
N ARG A 298 -0.89 4.97 -3.96
CA ARG A 298 -2.27 4.92 -4.49
C ARG A 298 -2.77 6.30 -4.88
N MET A 299 -2.45 7.33 -4.10
CA MET A 299 -2.85 8.72 -4.38
C MET A 299 -2.25 9.26 -5.68
N SER A 300 -1.12 8.76 -6.17
CA SER A 300 -0.55 9.18 -7.45
C SER A 300 -1.50 8.96 -8.63
N VAL A 301 -2.36 7.94 -8.55
CA VAL A 301 -3.39 7.66 -9.56
C VAL A 301 -4.43 8.79 -9.68
N SER A 302 -4.53 9.66 -8.69
CA SER A 302 -5.37 10.86 -8.77
C SER A 302 -4.99 11.81 -9.90
N LEU A 303 -3.75 11.70 -10.38
CA LEU A 303 -3.23 12.49 -11.50
C LEU A 303 -3.52 11.87 -12.87
N SER A 304 -4.12 10.67 -12.90
CA SER A 304 -4.52 9.97 -14.13
C SER A 304 -6.03 10.07 -14.37
N PRO A 305 -6.47 10.25 -15.63
CA PRO A 305 -7.89 10.21 -15.98
C PRO A 305 -8.53 8.83 -15.73
N THR A 306 -7.74 7.79 -15.49
CA THR A 306 -8.24 6.44 -15.20
C THR A 306 -8.54 6.19 -13.71
N ILE A 307 -8.58 7.23 -12.89
CA ILE A 307 -8.76 7.13 -11.43
C ILE A 307 -9.92 6.23 -11.00
N TYR A 308 -11.03 6.24 -11.74
CA TYR A 308 -12.20 5.39 -11.48
C TYR A 308 -12.19 4.08 -12.30
N ALA A 309 -11.57 4.09 -13.49
CA ALA A 309 -11.55 2.95 -14.40
C ALA A 309 -10.51 1.89 -14.05
N SER A 310 -9.43 2.27 -13.36
CA SER A 310 -8.32 1.35 -13.05
C SER A 310 -8.65 0.32 -11.97
N GLY A 311 -9.70 0.51 -11.18
CA GLY A 311 -10.20 -0.46 -10.19
C GLY A 311 -9.19 -0.84 -9.10
N LEU A 312 -9.40 -2.02 -8.51
CA LEU A 312 -8.65 -2.50 -7.34
C LEU A 312 -7.16 -2.75 -7.59
N ARG A 313 -6.76 -2.99 -8.84
CA ARG A 313 -5.35 -3.24 -9.20
C ARG A 313 -4.41 -2.09 -8.80
N THR A 314 -4.92 -0.86 -8.81
CA THR A 314 -4.14 0.31 -8.39
C THR A 314 -3.95 0.43 -6.87
N PHE A 315 -4.59 -0.43 -6.09
CA PHE A 315 -4.38 -0.52 -4.65
C PHE A 315 -3.24 -1.45 -4.25
N THR A 316 -2.56 -2.10 -5.21
CA THR A 316 -1.45 -3.04 -4.96
C THR A 316 -0.40 -2.48 -3.98
N PRO A 317 0.12 -1.25 -4.12
CA PRO A 317 1.10 -0.72 -3.16
C PRO A 317 0.51 -0.53 -1.75
N LEU A 318 -0.75 -0.13 -1.64
CA LEU A 318 -1.44 0.06 -0.36
C LEU A 318 -1.73 -1.29 0.33
N ILE A 319 -2.17 -2.30 -0.43
CA ILE A 319 -2.36 -3.67 0.07
C ILE A 319 -1.03 -4.23 0.56
N PHE A 320 0.05 -4.06 -0.20
CA PHE A 320 1.38 -4.50 0.16
C PHE A 320 1.90 -3.81 1.43
N SER A 321 1.72 -2.49 1.55
CA SER A 321 2.09 -1.77 2.76
C SER A 321 1.31 -2.26 3.99
N GLY A 322 0.03 -2.55 3.83
CA GLY A 322 -0.80 -3.15 4.87
C GLY A 322 -0.28 -4.52 5.31
N LEU A 323 0.12 -5.38 4.36
CA LEU A 323 0.74 -6.67 4.68
C LEU A 323 2.02 -6.50 5.50
N ILE A 324 2.91 -5.59 5.09
CA ILE A 324 4.13 -5.30 5.85
C ILE A 324 3.80 -4.90 7.28
N VAL A 325 2.83 -3.99 7.46
CA VAL A 325 2.46 -3.49 8.79
C VAL A 325 1.84 -4.58 9.65
N VAL A 326 0.97 -5.43 9.08
CA VAL A 326 0.42 -6.61 9.79
C VAL A 326 1.56 -7.52 10.27
N ILE A 327 2.52 -7.84 9.42
CA ILE A 327 3.69 -8.67 9.79
C ILE A 327 4.55 -7.97 10.86
N MET A 328 4.75 -6.66 10.78
CA MET A 328 5.49 -5.90 11.80
C MET A 328 4.79 -5.98 13.18
N ILE A 329 3.47 -5.87 13.21
CA ILE A 329 2.67 -5.97 14.45
C ILE A 329 2.78 -7.39 15.06
N TYR A 330 2.68 -8.45 14.24
CA TYR A 330 2.86 -9.83 14.70
C TYR A 330 4.28 -10.08 15.24
N ARG A 331 5.31 -9.55 14.58
CA ARG A 331 6.70 -9.62 15.06
C ARG A 331 6.85 -8.99 16.45
N GLU A 332 6.37 -7.77 16.60
CA GLU A 332 6.39 -7.05 17.88
C GLU A 332 5.72 -7.86 19.00
N PHE A 333 4.64 -8.56 18.68
CA PHE A 333 3.95 -9.43 19.63
C PHE A 333 4.77 -10.67 20.01
N ILE A 334 5.36 -11.36 19.02
CA ILE A 334 6.21 -12.54 19.25
C ILE A 334 7.45 -12.16 20.07
N ASP A 335 8.06 -11.01 19.79
CA ASP A 335 9.22 -10.51 20.53
C ASP A 335 8.89 -10.29 22.01
N LYS A 336 7.70 -9.78 22.31
CA LYS A 336 7.25 -9.57 23.68
C LYS A 336 6.95 -10.87 24.45
N ILE A 337 6.31 -11.85 23.79
CA ILE A 337 6.03 -13.15 24.40
C ILE A 337 7.34 -13.88 24.68
N GLY A 338 8.26 -13.93 23.71
CA GLY A 338 9.57 -14.55 23.88
C GLY A 338 10.31 -13.99 25.09
N ASN A 339 10.34 -12.67 25.23
CA ASN A 339 10.99 -12.02 26.36
C ASN A 339 10.34 -12.34 27.71
N ARG A 340 9.04 -12.67 27.77
CA ARG A 340 8.35 -13.08 29.02
C ARG A 340 8.55 -14.54 29.40
N LEU A 341 8.83 -15.39 28.41
CA LEU A 341 9.07 -16.83 28.68
C LEU A 341 10.50 -17.10 29.15
N PHE A 342 11.41 -16.15 28.98
CA PHE A 342 12.83 -16.24 29.40
C PHE A 342 13.16 -15.33 30.59
N GLN A 343 12.18 -14.64 31.18
CA GLN A 343 12.23 -13.97 32.49
C GLN A 343 11.52 -14.80 33.57
#